data_efa3fd422e3499bfae910e4f0d03cf00
#
_entry.id   efa3fd422e3499bfae910e4f0d03cf00
#
_cell.length_a   1.000
_cell.length_b   1.000
_cell.length_c   1.000
_cell.angle_alpha   90.00
_cell.angle_beta   90.00
_cell.angle_gamma   90.00
#
_symmetry.space_group_name_H-M   'P 1'
#
loop_
_entity.id
_entity.type
_entity.pdbx_description
1 polymer ?
#
loop_
_entity_poly.entity_id
_entity_poly.type
_entity_poly.pdbx_seq_one_letter_code
_entity_poly.pdbx_strand_id
1 'polypeptide(L)'
;MEKNSFHVLVVDDDIKIKELIKQFLNEKGFIVSTASNAEEAKTKIDIFDFNLIVLDVMMPGQSGYELTKEIKESRNVPIILLTAKGEVENRIHGLEIGADDYLGKPFDPQELLLRIKNVIKSNLNKGVSISNKIGSAELNLSKMTIKLNQKIQKINTAEKKVLTKMLSSPGKVFSRDEIGKISQISKERSIDVMITRLRKKIELNPKNPKFLQTIRGSGYVLWIK
;
A
#
# COMPACT_ATOMS: atom_id res chain seq x y z
N MET A 1 4.03 22.12 -2.51
CA MET A 1 3.89 20.65 -2.70
C MET A 1 4.87 20.00 -1.74
N GLU A 2 4.41 19.55 -0.59
CA GLU A 2 5.25 18.74 0.30
C GLU A 2 5.54 17.41 -0.44
N LYS A 3 6.80 17.22 -0.83
CA LYS A 3 7.29 15.92 -1.24
C LYS A 3 7.25 15.04 0.02
N ASN A 4 6.24 14.18 0.17
CA ASN A 4 6.31 13.08 1.12
C ASN A 4 7.55 12.24 0.77
N SER A 5 8.65 12.52 1.45
CA SER A 5 9.88 11.74 1.30
C SER A 5 9.70 10.43 2.06
N PHE A 6 9.73 9.30 1.36
CA PHE A 6 9.65 7.97 1.98
C PHE A 6 10.93 7.67 2.76
N HIS A 7 10.80 7.14 3.97
CA HIS A 7 11.91 6.75 4.83
C HIS A 7 12.21 5.27 4.66
N VAL A 8 13.41 4.94 4.22
CA VAL A 8 13.89 3.58 3.97
C VAL A 8 15.00 3.24 4.95
N LEU A 9 14.92 2.06 5.59
CA LEU A 9 16.02 1.51 6.38
C LEU A 9 16.80 0.52 5.49
N VAL A 10 18.12 0.66 5.43
CA VAL A 10 19.02 -0.27 4.76
C VAL A 10 19.86 -0.98 5.81
N VAL A 11 19.75 -2.31 5.86
CA VAL A 11 20.43 -3.17 6.84
C VAL A 11 21.37 -4.12 6.06
N ASP A 12 22.65 -3.96 6.25
CA ASP A 12 23.69 -4.76 5.57
C ASP A 12 24.97 -4.64 6.42
N ASP A 13 25.75 -5.69 6.61
CA ASP A 13 27.02 -5.62 7.33
C ASP A 13 28.15 -5.00 6.49
N ASP A 14 28.02 -5.04 5.16
CA ASP A 14 28.96 -4.38 4.25
C ASP A 14 28.73 -2.85 4.22
N ILE A 15 29.70 -2.12 4.78
CA ILE A 15 29.68 -0.64 4.85
C ILE A 15 29.61 -0.02 3.46
N LYS A 16 30.33 -0.59 2.46
CA LYS A 16 30.37 -0.03 1.11
C LYS A 16 29.03 -0.15 0.41
N ILE A 17 28.38 -1.31 0.53
CA ILE A 17 27.04 -1.54 -0.03
C ILE A 17 26.03 -0.58 0.60
N LYS A 18 26.03 -0.45 1.94
CA LYS A 18 25.15 0.50 2.64
C LYS A 18 25.30 1.93 2.16
N GLU A 19 26.54 2.42 2.10
CA GLU A 19 26.78 3.82 1.70
C GLU A 19 26.42 4.05 0.23
N LEU A 20 26.69 3.10 -0.67
CA LEU A 20 26.27 3.18 -2.07
C LEU A 20 24.75 3.24 -2.21
N ILE A 21 24.03 2.35 -1.53
CA ILE A 21 22.55 2.35 -1.55
C ILE A 21 22.01 3.65 -0.96
N LYS A 22 22.55 4.09 0.18
CA LYS A 22 22.15 5.32 0.85
C LYS A 22 22.32 6.54 -0.04
N GLN A 23 23.52 6.73 -0.61
CA GLN A 23 23.80 7.84 -1.51
C GLN A 23 22.84 7.84 -2.70
N PHE A 24 22.73 6.69 -3.38
CA PHE A 24 21.86 6.55 -4.55
C PHE A 24 20.39 6.85 -4.25
N LEU A 25 19.85 6.33 -3.17
CA LEU A 25 18.44 6.54 -2.80
C LEU A 25 18.17 7.99 -2.33
N ASN A 26 19.12 8.61 -1.60
CA ASN A 26 19.03 10.02 -1.23
C ASN A 26 18.96 10.93 -2.47
N GLU A 27 19.78 10.67 -3.51
CA GLU A 27 19.69 11.38 -4.79
C GLU A 27 18.33 11.22 -5.49
N LYS A 28 17.63 10.12 -5.24
CA LYS A 28 16.26 9.88 -5.75
C LYS A 28 15.15 10.43 -4.86
N GLY A 29 15.50 11.15 -3.78
CA GLY A 29 14.57 11.86 -2.91
C GLY A 29 13.98 11.03 -1.77
N PHE A 30 14.57 9.88 -1.43
CA PHE A 30 14.25 9.13 -0.23
C PHE A 30 15.02 9.67 0.98
N ILE A 31 14.49 9.46 2.18
CA ILE A 31 15.24 9.59 3.43
C ILE A 31 15.76 8.18 3.74
N VAL A 32 17.07 8.06 4.02
CA VAL A 32 17.68 6.75 4.26
C VAL A 32 18.41 6.69 5.59
N SER A 33 18.00 5.73 6.42
CA SER A 33 18.75 5.28 7.60
C SER A 33 19.46 3.97 7.28
N THR A 34 20.61 3.72 7.93
CA THR A 34 21.38 2.48 7.75
C THR A 34 21.54 1.76 9.08
N ALA A 35 21.68 0.44 9.07
CA ALA A 35 22.05 -0.38 10.21
C ALA A 35 23.04 -1.46 9.76
N SER A 36 23.96 -1.87 10.64
CA SER A 36 25.04 -2.82 10.33
C SER A 36 24.74 -4.26 10.77
N ASN A 37 23.68 -4.44 11.56
CA ASN A 37 23.25 -5.73 12.08
C ASN A 37 21.78 -5.65 12.55
N ALA A 38 21.24 -6.80 12.98
CA ALA A 38 19.87 -6.91 13.43
C ALA A 38 19.56 -6.08 14.69
N GLU A 39 20.47 -5.99 15.65
CA GLU A 39 20.26 -5.22 16.89
C GLU A 39 20.14 -3.73 16.62
N GLU A 40 21.04 -3.20 15.80
CA GLU A 40 21.00 -1.79 15.38
C GLU A 40 19.72 -1.50 14.59
N ALA A 41 19.31 -2.45 13.72
CA ALA A 41 18.06 -2.32 12.95
C ALA A 41 16.84 -2.26 13.88
N LYS A 42 16.73 -3.15 14.87
CA LYS A 42 15.64 -3.17 15.87
C LYS A 42 15.57 -1.85 16.64
N THR A 43 16.70 -1.38 17.15
CA THR A 43 16.78 -0.10 17.87
C THR A 43 16.23 1.06 17.02
N LYS A 44 16.59 1.11 15.73
CA LYS A 44 16.08 2.14 14.81
C LYS A 44 14.59 1.97 14.49
N ILE A 45 14.13 0.73 14.31
CA ILE A 45 12.73 0.41 14.06
C ILE A 45 11.83 0.80 15.25
N ASP A 46 12.36 0.76 16.47
CA ASP A 46 11.62 1.17 17.67
C ASP A 46 11.50 2.70 17.82
N ILE A 47 12.43 3.45 17.22
CA ILE A 47 12.47 4.92 17.29
C ILE A 47 11.78 5.56 16.09
N PHE A 48 11.87 4.97 14.90
CA PHE A 48 11.43 5.57 13.66
C PHE A 48 10.41 4.68 12.93
N ASP A 49 9.46 5.34 12.25
CA ASP A 49 8.59 4.67 11.30
C ASP A 49 9.26 4.62 9.92
N PHE A 50 9.45 3.42 9.40
CA PHE A 50 9.98 3.20 8.05
C PHE A 50 8.89 2.81 7.07
N ASN A 51 8.98 3.34 5.86
CA ASN A 51 8.08 2.97 4.76
C ASN A 51 8.49 1.67 4.07
N LEU A 52 9.76 1.27 4.20
CA LEU A 52 10.31 0.04 3.67
C LEU A 52 11.67 -0.25 4.32
N ILE A 53 11.99 -1.55 4.47
CA ILE A 53 13.29 -2.04 4.91
C ILE A 53 13.94 -2.80 3.75
N VAL A 54 15.17 -2.46 3.41
CA VAL A 54 16.06 -3.26 2.55
C VAL A 54 16.99 -4.01 3.49
N LEU A 55 17.01 -5.33 3.45
CA LEU A 55 17.65 -6.17 4.46
C LEU A 55 18.50 -7.25 3.83
N ASP A 56 19.80 -7.27 4.15
CA ASP A 56 20.65 -8.38 3.76
C ASP A 56 20.28 -9.65 4.54
N VAL A 57 20.27 -10.76 3.83
CA VAL A 57 20.03 -12.09 4.43
C VAL A 57 21.24 -12.58 5.21
N MET A 58 22.45 -12.33 4.67
CA MET A 58 23.70 -12.89 5.20
C MET A 58 24.39 -11.88 6.11
N MET A 59 23.95 -11.81 7.36
CA MET A 59 24.57 -10.95 8.37
C MET A 59 25.13 -11.78 9.54
N PRO A 60 26.24 -11.33 10.17
CA PRO A 60 26.74 -11.96 11.39
C PRO A 60 25.72 -11.92 12.54
N GLY A 61 25.62 -13.01 13.28
CA GLY A 61 24.66 -13.15 14.38
C GLY A 61 23.28 -13.53 13.88
N GLN A 62 22.29 -12.68 14.02
CA GLN A 62 20.92 -12.92 13.54
C GLN A 62 20.82 -12.69 12.04
N SER A 63 20.34 -13.70 11.32
CA SER A 63 20.13 -13.63 9.86
C SER A 63 19.00 -12.67 9.48
N GLY A 64 19.04 -12.17 8.22
CA GLY A 64 17.95 -11.36 7.69
C GLY A 64 16.61 -12.09 7.62
N TYR A 65 16.60 -13.40 7.50
CA TYR A 65 15.37 -14.19 7.54
C TYR A 65 14.72 -14.18 8.94
N GLU A 66 15.52 -14.43 9.99
CA GLU A 66 15.03 -14.40 11.37
C GLU A 66 14.54 -13.00 11.75
N LEU A 67 15.29 -11.96 11.37
CA LEU A 67 14.88 -10.57 11.59
C LEU A 67 13.58 -10.22 10.83
N THR A 68 13.41 -10.72 9.60
CA THR A 68 12.17 -10.53 8.82
C THR A 68 10.98 -11.11 9.55
N LYS A 69 11.08 -12.35 10.04
CA LYS A 69 10.00 -13.01 10.77
C LYS A 69 9.60 -12.21 12.01
N GLU A 70 10.58 -11.79 12.82
CA GLU A 70 10.36 -11.02 14.04
C GLU A 70 9.69 -9.66 13.76
N ILE A 71 10.14 -8.94 12.70
CA ILE A 71 9.54 -7.67 12.31
C ILE A 71 8.09 -7.89 11.83
N LYS A 72 7.83 -8.93 11.04
CA LYS A 72 6.50 -9.20 10.49
C LYS A 72 5.49 -9.66 11.54
N GLU A 73 5.93 -10.26 12.63
CA GLU A 73 5.06 -10.62 13.77
C GLU A 73 4.59 -9.37 14.55
N SER A 74 5.42 -8.33 14.62
CA SER A 74 5.15 -7.13 15.42
C SER A 74 4.71 -5.93 14.61
N ARG A 75 5.10 -5.83 13.34
CA ARG A 75 4.90 -4.64 12.49
C ARG A 75 4.57 -5.01 11.04
N ASN A 76 3.78 -4.18 10.39
CA ASN A 76 3.42 -4.37 8.98
C ASN A 76 4.25 -3.46 8.05
N VAL A 77 5.57 -3.43 8.26
CA VAL A 77 6.49 -2.71 7.37
C VAL A 77 6.93 -3.61 6.21
N PRO A 78 6.94 -3.12 4.96
CA PRO A 78 7.41 -3.91 3.83
C PRO A 78 8.92 -4.15 3.87
N ILE A 79 9.34 -5.35 3.45
CA ILE A 79 10.74 -5.79 3.48
C ILE A 79 11.13 -6.32 2.10
N ILE A 80 12.26 -5.81 1.57
CA ILE A 80 12.97 -6.37 0.42
C ILE A 80 14.23 -7.05 0.95
N LEU A 81 14.38 -8.35 0.65
CA LEU A 81 15.57 -9.11 1.03
C LEU A 81 16.65 -9.01 -0.06
N LEU A 82 17.89 -8.75 0.35
CA LEU A 82 19.07 -8.88 -0.50
C LEU A 82 19.69 -10.25 -0.26
N THR A 83 19.87 -11.06 -1.32
CA THR A 83 20.36 -12.44 -1.22
C THR A 83 21.55 -12.68 -2.14
N ALA A 84 22.40 -13.67 -1.85
CA ALA A 84 23.40 -14.12 -2.79
C ALA A 84 22.74 -14.77 -4.03
N LYS A 85 23.35 -14.58 -5.22
CA LYS A 85 22.85 -15.13 -6.48
C LYS A 85 23.01 -16.66 -6.48
N GLY A 86 21.91 -17.41 -6.62
CA GLY A 86 21.96 -18.87 -6.83
C GLY A 86 21.01 -19.72 -5.98
N GLU A 87 20.39 -19.15 -4.95
CA GLU A 87 19.57 -19.91 -4.02
C GLU A 87 18.08 -19.77 -4.33
N VAL A 88 17.61 -20.55 -5.33
CA VAL A 88 16.15 -20.61 -5.66
C VAL A 88 15.33 -21.11 -4.48
N GLU A 89 15.90 -22.04 -3.70
CA GLU A 89 15.25 -22.58 -2.48
C GLU A 89 15.08 -21.52 -1.39
N ASN A 90 16.02 -20.60 -1.24
CA ASN A 90 15.94 -19.50 -0.29
C ASN A 90 14.89 -18.43 -0.69
N ARG A 91 14.54 -18.32 -1.98
CA ARG A 91 13.47 -17.42 -2.45
C ARG A 91 12.08 -17.92 -2.05
N ILE A 92 11.87 -19.22 -2.05
CA ILE A 92 10.63 -19.86 -1.59
C ILE A 92 10.49 -19.69 -0.07
N HIS A 93 11.54 -19.98 0.67
CA HIS A 93 11.58 -19.83 2.13
C HIS A 93 11.29 -18.39 2.57
N GLY A 94 11.89 -17.42 1.92
CA GLY A 94 11.67 -16.02 2.25
C GLY A 94 10.24 -15.53 1.95
N LEU A 95 9.54 -16.04 0.91
CA LEU A 95 8.12 -15.75 0.66
C LEU A 95 7.25 -16.30 1.80
N GLU A 96 7.58 -17.47 2.32
CA GLU A 96 6.87 -18.10 3.44
C GLU A 96 6.99 -17.30 4.73
N ILE A 97 8.13 -16.63 4.97
CA ILE A 97 8.34 -15.77 6.16
C ILE A 97 7.78 -14.36 6.02
N GLY A 98 7.19 -14.02 4.85
CA GLY A 98 6.44 -12.79 4.65
C GLY A 98 7.23 -11.61 4.09
N ALA A 99 8.41 -11.81 3.49
CA ALA A 99 9.08 -10.76 2.72
C ALA A 99 8.22 -10.31 1.53
N ASP A 100 8.28 -9.02 1.18
CA ASP A 100 7.45 -8.44 0.10
C ASP A 100 8.13 -8.53 -1.27
N ASP A 101 9.47 -8.61 -1.34
CA ASP A 101 10.25 -8.82 -2.58
C ASP A 101 11.68 -9.29 -2.25
N TYR A 102 12.43 -9.68 -3.30
CA TYR A 102 13.82 -10.12 -3.23
C TYR A 102 14.66 -9.50 -4.33
N LEU A 103 15.96 -9.35 -4.05
CA LEU A 103 16.94 -8.91 -5.03
C LEU A 103 18.26 -9.67 -4.82
N GLY A 104 18.73 -10.36 -5.88
CA GLY A 104 20.00 -11.11 -5.84
C GLY A 104 21.20 -10.19 -5.94
N LYS A 105 22.21 -10.36 -5.07
CA LYS A 105 23.54 -9.72 -5.19
C LYS A 105 24.40 -10.48 -6.23
N PRO A 106 25.17 -9.78 -7.11
CA PRO A 106 25.20 -8.34 -7.32
C PRO A 106 23.98 -7.83 -8.09
N PHE A 107 23.51 -6.63 -7.79
CA PHE A 107 22.33 -6.01 -8.41
C PHE A 107 22.61 -4.62 -8.97
N ASP A 108 21.79 -4.20 -9.92
CA ASP A 108 21.77 -2.83 -10.42
C ASP A 108 21.00 -1.93 -9.43
N PRO A 109 21.58 -0.79 -8.98
CA PRO A 109 20.86 0.16 -8.12
C PRO A 109 19.52 0.65 -8.70
N GLN A 110 19.36 0.72 -10.02
CA GLN A 110 18.10 1.06 -10.67
C GLN A 110 17.05 -0.04 -10.49
N GLU A 111 17.46 -1.32 -10.50
CA GLU A 111 16.54 -2.43 -10.20
C GLU A 111 16.04 -2.34 -8.77
N LEU A 112 16.92 -2.10 -7.80
CA LEU A 112 16.53 -1.88 -6.40
C LEU A 112 15.53 -0.73 -6.27
N LEU A 113 15.78 0.41 -6.93
CA LEU A 113 14.89 1.57 -6.92
C LEU A 113 13.49 1.24 -7.45
N LEU A 114 13.41 0.49 -8.57
CA LEU A 114 12.13 0.09 -9.15
C LEU A 114 11.35 -0.83 -8.22
N ARG A 115 12.01 -1.79 -7.57
CA ARG A 115 11.43 -2.69 -6.57
C ARG A 115 10.93 -1.92 -5.35
N ILE A 116 11.74 -1.03 -4.78
CA ILE A 116 11.35 -0.15 -3.68
C ILE A 116 10.07 0.63 -4.03
N LYS A 117 10.02 1.29 -5.19
CA LYS A 117 8.84 2.05 -5.63
C LYS A 117 7.60 1.16 -5.79
N ASN A 118 7.76 -0.04 -6.36
CA ASN A 118 6.67 -0.98 -6.55
C ASN A 118 6.13 -1.51 -5.21
N VAL A 119 7.02 -1.89 -4.30
CA VAL A 119 6.66 -2.40 -2.98
C VAL A 119 5.98 -1.31 -2.14
N ILE A 120 6.53 -0.10 -2.08
CA ILE A 120 5.90 1.03 -1.39
C ILE A 120 4.52 1.32 -1.98
N LYS A 121 4.39 1.40 -3.31
CA LYS A 121 3.12 1.64 -3.98
C LYS A 121 2.10 0.53 -3.70
N SER A 122 2.52 -0.71 -3.71
CA SER A 122 1.67 -1.86 -3.36
C SER A 122 1.21 -1.80 -1.90
N ASN A 123 2.10 -1.42 -0.99
CA ASN A 123 1.80 -1.32 0.43
C ASN A 123 1.01 -0.05 0.80
N LEU A 124 1.24 1.08 0.14
CA LEU A 124 0.34 2.23 0.23
C LEU A 124 -1.09 1.85 -0.22
N ASN A 125 -1.19 0.99 -1.22
CA ASN A 125 -2.47 0.43 -1.64
C ASN A 125 -3.00 -0.66 -0.68
N LYS A 126 -2.12 -1.31 0.13
CA LYS A 126 -2.49 -2.25 1.20
C LYS A 126 -2.68 -1.53 2.55
N GLY A 127 -1.91 -0.48 2.85
CA GLY A 127 -1.95 0.31 4.09
C GLY A 127 -3.15 1.27 4.15
N VAL A 128 -3.76 1.63 3.02
CA VAL A 128 -5.19 1.81 2.96
C VAL A 128 -5.74 0.37 3.03
N SER A 129 -5.98 -0.14 4.22
CA SER A 129 -7.01 -1.14 4.47
C SER A 129 -8.31 -0.50 3.96
N ILE A 130 -8.46 -0.47 2.63
CA ILE A 130 -9.74 -0.15 2.01
C ILE A 130 -10.62 -1.23 2.59
N SER A 131 -11.43 -0.85 3.56
CA SER A 131 -12.38 -1.78 4.15
C SER A 131 -13.02 -2.50 2.97
N ASN A 132 -12.72 -3.79 2.83
CA ASN A 132 -13.35 -4.59 1.77
C ASN A 132 -14.85 -4.72 2.04
N LYS A 133 -15.36 -3.96 3.02
CA LYS A 133 -16.77 -3.93 3.42
C LYS A 133 -17.24 -2.49 3.61
N ILE A 134 -18.45 -2.22 3.13
CA ILE A 134 -19.25 -1.04 3.45
C ILE A 134 -20.54 -1.58 4.05
N GLY A 135 -20.67 -1.52 5.38
CA GLY A 135 -21.75 -2.22 6.08
C GLY A 135 -21.77 -3.71 5.72
N SER A 136 -22.88 -4.19 5.12
CA SER A 136 -23.04 -5.58 4.68
C SER A 136 -22.50 -5.87 3.27
N ALA A 137 -22.07 -4.86 2.52
CA ALA A 137 -21.54 -5.03 1.17
C ALA A 137 -20.06 -5.41 1.21
N GLU A 138 -19.69 -6.52 0.61
CA GLU A 138 -18.29 -6.99 0.45
C GLU A 138 -17.76 -6.54 -0.91
N LEU A 139 -16.64 -5.78 -0.89
CA LEU A 139 -16.01 -5.25 -2.10
C LEU A 139 -14.81 -6.10 -2.51
N ASN A 140 -14.73 -6.44 -3.79
CA ASN A 140 -13.53 -6.98 -4.40
C ASN A 140 -13.10 -6.05 -5.54
N LEU A 141 -12.29 -5.04 -5.20
CA LEU A 141 -11.85 -4.02 -6.17
C LEU A 141 -10.92 -4.59 -7.24
N SER A 142 -10.18 -5.67 -6.95
CA SER A 142 -9.33 -6.35 -7.94
C SER A 142 -10.18 -7.04 -9.01
N LYS A 143 -11.23 -7.76 -8.59
CA LYS A 143 -12.18 -8.43 -9.50
C LYS A 143 -13.28 -7.49 -9.99
N MET A 144 -13.27 -6.21 -9.59
CA MET A 144 -14.29 -5.21 -9.93
C MET A 144 -15.71 -5.68 -9.60
N THR A 145 -15.91 -6.24 -8.39
CA THR A 145 -17.21 -6.77 -7.95
C THR A 145 -17.57 -6.29 -6.55
N ILE A 146 -18.87 -6.21 -6.30
CA ILE A 146 -19.46 -5.96 -4.99
C ILE A 146 -20.49 -7.07 -4.73
N LYS A 147 -20.40 -7.70 -3.55
CA LYS A 147 -21.35 -8.72 -3.09
C LYS A 147 -22.21 -8.11 -1.99
N LEU A 148 -23.53 -8.10 -2.19
CA LEU A 148 -24.53 -7.68 -1.21
C LEU A 148 -25.67 -8.71 -1.21
N ASN A 149 -26.03 -9.23 -0.03
CA ASN A 149 -27.08 -10.24 0.13
C ASN A 149 -26.93 -11.42 -0.86
N GLN A 150 -25.72 -12.01 -0.93
CA GLN A 150 -25.33 -13.10 -1.84
C GLN A 150 -25.36 -12.74 -3.34
N LYS A 151 -25.82 -11.54 -3.71
CA LYS A 151 -25.81 -11.07 -5.11
C LYS A 151 -24.49 -10.39 -5.41
N ILE A 152 -23.79 -10.92 -6.44
CA ILE A 152 -22.54 -10.32 -6.94
C ILE A 152 -22.86 -9.40 -8.12
N GLN A 153 -22.40 -8.16 -8.06
CA GLN A 153 -22.58 -7.13 -9.08
C GLN A 153 -21.24 -6.59 -9.53
N LYS A 154 -21.07 -6.42 -10.84
CA LYS A 154 -19.84 -5.81 -11.41
C LYS A 154 -19.87 -4.28 -11.24
N ILE A 155 -18.71 -3.70 -11.03
CA ILE A 155 -18.49 -2.25 -11.09
C ILE A 155 -17.62 -1.92 -12.31
N ASN A 156 -17.82 -0.72 -12.86
CA ASN A 156 -16.97 -0.23 -13.96
C ASN A 156 -15.74 0.53 -13.42
N THR A 157 -14.84 0.92 -14.33
CA THR A 157 -13.59 1.60 -13.98
C THR A 157 -13.81 2.94 -13.27
N ALA A 158 -14.82 3.72 -13.67
CA ALA A 158 -15.15 5.00 -13.03
C ALA A 158 -15.67 4.78 -11.59
N GLU A 159 -16.60 3.85 -11.40
CA GLU A 159 -17.12 3.45 -10.08
C GLU A 159 -16.00 2.94 -9.17
N LYS A 160 -15.07 2.10 -9.70
CA LYS A 160 -13.91 1.63 -8.96
C LYS A 160 -13.02 2.78 -8.50
N LYS A 161 -12.65 3.72 -9.40
CA LYS A 161 -11.81 4.89 -9.06
C LYS A 161 -12.42 5.71 -7.94
N VAL A 162 -13.72 6.03 -8.03
CA VAL A 162 -14.44 6.82 -7.03
C VAL A 162 -14.51 6.09 -5.70
N LEU A 163 -14.91 4.81 -5.68
CA LEU A 163 -14.95 4.00 -4.45
C LEU A 163 -13.59 3.90 -3.79
N THR A 164 -12.53 3.61 -4.56
CA THR A 164 -11.16 3.54 -4.03
C THR A 164 -10.77 4.85 -3.35
N LYS A 165 -11.06 5.99 -3.97
CA LYS A 165 -10.73 7.30 -3.40
C LYS A 165 -11.54 7.63 -2.17
N MET A 166 -12.84 7.34 -2.17
CA MET A 166 -13.72 7.58 -1.01
C MET A 166 -13.39 6.65 0.15
N LEU A 167 -13.05 5.39 -0.12
CA LEU A 167 -12.62 4.42 0.90
C LEU A 167 -11.25 4.78 1.52
N SER A 168 -10.38 5.46 0.78
CA SER A 168 -9.11 5.95 1.34
C SER A 168 -9.27 7.18 2.25
N SER A 169 -10.45 7.78 2.30
CA SER A 169 -10.74 8.95 3.14
C SER A 169 -12.20 8.92 3.61
N PRO A 170 -12.57 7.93 4.46
CA PRO A 170 -13.94 7.81 4.96
C PRO A 170 -14.35 9.06 5.73
N GLY A 171 -15.60 9.49 5.56
CA GLY A 171 -16.11 10.71 6.19
C GLY A 171 -15.70 12.02 5.51
N LYS A 172 -14.77 11.99 4.54
CA LYS A 172 -14.48 13.16 3.72
C LYS A 172 -15.62 13.41 2.73
N VAL A 173 -16.05 14.67 2.61
CA VAL A 173 -17.00 15.11 1.59
C VAL A 173 -16.22 15.35 0.28
N PHE A 174 -16.70 14.76 -0.80
CA PHE A 174 -16.18 14.94 -2.16
C PHE A 174 -17.20 15.74 -2.97
N SER A 175 -16.78 16.85 -3.53
CA SER A 175 -17.63 17.66 -4.42
C SER A 175 -17.90 16.91 -5.75
N ARG A 176 -18.92 17.37 -6.51
CA ARG A 176 -19.18 16.82 -7.85
C ARG A 176 -17.97 16.99 -8.77
N ASP A 177 -17.30 18.13 -8.70
CA ASP A 177 -16.10 18.39 -9.49
C ASP A 177 -14.94 17.45 -9.15
N GLU A 178 -14.70 17.19 -7.84
CA GLU A 178 -13.69 16.21 -7.41
C GLU A 178 -14.03 14.81 -7.93
N ILE A 179 -15.29 14.37 -7.80
CA ILE A 179 -15.75 13.07 -8.31
C ILE A 179 -15.63 13.03 -9.84
N GLY A 180 -15.96 14.11 -10.52
CA GLY A 180 -15.81 14.23 -11.97
C GLY A 180 -14.36 14.05 -12.42
N LYS A 181 -13.41 14.71 -11.76
CA LYS A 181 -11.96 14.56 -12.02
C LYS A 181 -11.49 13.11 -11.77
N ILE A 182 -11.92 12.48 -10.66
CA ILE A 182 -11.56 11.11 -10.31
C ILE A 182 -12.11 10.09 -11.32
N SER A 183 -13.39 10.24 -11.69
CA SER A 183 -14.12 9.32 -12.58
C SER A 183 -13.88 9.59 -14.06
N GLN A 184 -13.30 10.74 -14.41
CA GLN A 184 -13.19 11.26 -15.77
C GLN A 184 -14.57 11.53 -16.43
N ILE A 185 -15.55 11.94 -15.63
CA ILE A 185 -16.90 12.28 -16.08
C ILE A 185 -17.07 13.80 -15.95
N SER A 186 -17.35 14.48 -17.05
CA SER A 186 -17.49 15.94 -17.08
C SER A 186 -18.91 16.45 -16.78
N LYS A 187 -19.94 15.63 -16.99
CA LYS A 187 -21.35 16.03 -16.78
C LYS A 187 -21.81 15.71 -15.36
N GLU A 188 -22.22 16.70 -14.57
CA GLU A 188 -22.70 16.54 -13.19
C GLU A 188 -23.84 15.52 -13.07
N ARG A 189 -24.81 15.58 -14.00
CA ARG A 189 -25.94 14.62 -14.02
C ARG A 189 -25.45 13.17 -14.17
N SER A 190 -24.36 12.93 -14.88
CA SER A 190 -23.77 11.59 -15.03
C SER A 190 -23.11 11.12 -13.73
N ILE A 191 -22.58 12.04 -12.93
CA ILE A 191 -22.05 11.76 -11.59
C ILE A 191 -23.18 11.32 -10.66
N ASP A 192 -24.29 12.06 -10.61
CA ASP A 192 -25.44 11.73 -9.78
C ASP A 192 -26.04 10.34 -10.15
N VAL A 193 -26.08 10.03 -11.46
CA VAL A 193 -26.47 8.69 -11.95
C VAL A 193 -25.50 7.61 -11.48
N MET A 194 -24.19 7.86 -11.54
CA MET A 194 -23.16 6.93 -11.07
C MET A 194 -23.31 6.68 -9.55
N ILE A 195 -23.49 7.71 -8.74
CA ILE A 195 -23.72 7.62 -7.31
C ILE A 195 -24.98 6.79 -7.03
N THR A 196 -26.05 7.02 -7.77
CA THR A 196 -27.30 6.25 -7.64
C THR A 196 -27.07 4.76 -7.96
N ARG A 197 -26.27 4.44 -8.97
CA ARG A 197 -25.89 3.06 -9.29
C ARG A 197 -25.03 2.43 -8.20
N LEU A 198 -24.09 3.16 -7.65
CA LEU A 198 -23.26 2.70 -6.53
C LEU A 198 -24.13 2.39 -5.30
N ARG A 199 -25.07 3.27 -4.95
CA ARG A 199 -26.01 3.01 -3.86
C ARG A 199 -26.75 1.70 -4.04
N LYS A 200 -27.23 1.39 -5.24
CA LYS A 200 -27.91 0.11 -5.54
C LYS A 200 -27.02 -1.12 -5.30
N LYS A 201 -25.69 -0.95 -5.31
CA LYS A 201 -24.72 -2.04 -5.14
C LYS A 201 -24.23 -2.18 -3.69
N ILE A 202 -24.24 -1.10 -2.88
CA ILE A 202 -23.66 -1.09 -1.54
C ILE A 202 -24.69 -0.91 -0.42
N GLU A 203 -25.87 -0.36 -0.71
CA GLU A 203 -26.90 -0.07 0.28
C GLU A 203 -27.99 -1.13 0.29
N LEU A 204 -28.44 -1.50 1.49
CA LEU A 204 -29.65 -2.33 1.63
C LEU A 204 -30.89 -1.57 1.17
N ASN A 205 -30.96 -0.26 1.46
CA ASN A 205 -32.01 0.64 0.98
C ASN A 205 -31.40 1.83 0.23
N PRO A 206 -31.28 1.75 -1.12
CA PRO A 206 -30.68 2.82 -1.93
C PRO A 206 -31.44 4.15 -1.88
N LYS A 207 -32.73 4.16 -1.52
CA LYS A 207 -33.54 5.39 -1.38
C LYS A 207 -33.25 6.12 -0.07
N ASN A 208 -32.82 5.39 0.97
CA ASN A 208 -32.39 5.95 2.25
C ASN A 208 -30.97 5.47 2.57
N PRO A 209 -29.93 6.00 1.90
CA PRO A 209 -28.56 5.52 1.99
C PRO A 209 -27.96 5.82 3.36
N LYS A 210 -27.36 4.79 4.00
CA LYS A 210 -26.65 4.92 5.28
C LYS A 210 -25.17 5.21 5.08
N PHE A 211 -24.58 4.67 4.04
CA PHE A 211 -23.13 4.71 3.81
C PHE A 211 -22.74 5.77 2.78
N LEU A 212 -23.34 5.78 1.59
CA LEU A 212 -23.04 6.77 0.55
C LEU A 212 -24.07 7.89 0.58
N GLN A 213 -23.83 8.89 1.41
CA GLN A 213 -24.78 9.98 1.66
C GLN A 213 -24.53 11.19 0.77
N THR A 214 -25.58 12.00 0.58
CA THR A 214 -25.50 13.31 -0.05
C THR A 214 -25.44 14.40 1.02
N ILE A 215 -24.45 15.26 0.96
CA ILE A 215 -24.38 16.49 1.74
C ILE A 215 -24.88 17.62 0.83
N ARG A 216 -26.07 18.14 1.13
CA ARG A 216 -26.71 19.18 0.29
C ARG A 216 -25.81 20.38 0.10
N GLY A 217 -25.65 20.84 -1.13
CA GLY A 217 -24.78 21.95 -1.48
C GLY A 217 -23.28 21.66 -1.52
N SER A 218 -22.81 20.50 -0.98
CA SER A 218 -21.37 20.20 -0.85
C SER A 218 -20.91 19.00 -1.70
N GLY A 219 -21.72 17.93 -1.78
CA GLY A 219 -21.32 16.74 -2.53
C GLY A 219 -21.75 15.43 -1.88
N TYR A 220 -20.82 14.46 -1.86
CA TYR A 220 -21.08 13.10 -1.38
C TYR A 220 -20.03 12.66 -0.37
N VAL A 221 -20.45 11.89 0.61
CA VAL A 221 -19.58 11.30 1.65
C VAL A 221 -19.81 9.81 1.73
N LEU A 222 -18.76 9.04 1.99
CA LEU A 222 -18.82 7.61 2.22
C LEU A 222 -18.43 7.30 3.67
N TRP A 223 -19.32 6.61 4.37
CA TRP A 223 -19.08 6.01 5.69
C TRP A 223 -18.85 4.52 5.55
N ILE A 224 -18.06 3.91 6.43
CA ILE A 224 -17.70 2.47 6.34
C ILE A 224 -18.45 1.65 7.40
N LYS A 225 -18.75 2.31 8.51
CA LYS A 225 -19.47 1.73 9.66
C LYS A 225 -20.69 2.58 10.00
#